data_36f605b247d82ce2ab30a9a168f8a68c
#
_entry.id   36f605b247d82ce2ab30a9a168f8a68c
#
_cell.length_a   1.000
_cell.length_b   1.000
_cell.length_c   1.000
_cell.angle_alpha   90.00
_cell.angle_beta   90.00
_cell.angle_gamma   90.00
#
_symmetry.space_group_name_H-M   'P 1'
#
loop_
_entity.id
_entity.type
_entity.pdbx_description
1 polymer ?
#
loop_
_entity_poly.entity_id
_entity_poly.type
_entity_poly.pdbx_seq_one_letter_code
_entity_poly.pdbx_strand_id
1 'polypeptide(L)'
;TSDKKCLMLNCDDIDDAMLIENKTSTELKTLISSYDLVCIDEAQRVRNIGMTLKKIGDLKLDTQVIVTGSSSFDLSNDINEPATGRLLEYQFFPLSMSELAANSSAREQQRLLGNRLVYGLYPEVVTLPSDAKRTLTTLVNNYLYKDILSYKGIKKPELLQKLVRALALQLGSEVSYNELGNLLGVDKETVET
;
A
#
# COMPACT_ATOMS: atom_id res chain seq x y z
N THR A 1 -10.66 -1.95 29.37
CA THR A 1 -10.90 -2.82 28.19
C THR A 1 -12.30 -2.58 27.74
N SER A 2 -12.49 -1.73 26.77
CA SER A 2 -13.81 -1.40 26.25
C SER A 2 -14.32 -2.57 25.40
N ASP A 3 -15.54 -3.05 25.65
CA ASP A 3 -16.29 -3.99 24.82
C ASP A 3 -16.75 -3.32 23.50
N LYS A 4 -15.81 -2.74 22.77
CA LYS A 4 -16.11 -2.13 21.46
C LYS A 4 -16.46 -3.22 20.47
N LYS A 5 -17.62 -3.08 19.83
CA LYS A 5 -18.01 -3.93 18.71
C LYS A 5 -17.20 -3.54 17.48
N CYS A 6 -16.42 -4.49 16.95
CA CYS A 6 -15.60 -4.28 15.78
C CYS A 6 -16.07 -5.19 14.63
N LEU A 7 -16.18 -4.62 13.43
CA LEU A 7 -16.34 -5.36 12.18
C LEU A 7 -15.03 -5.30 11.41
N MET A 8 -14.55 -6.47 10.97
CA MET A 8 -13.37 -6.60 10.11
C MET A 8 -13.82 -7.16 8.77
N LEU A 9 -13.54 -6.46 7.69
CA LEU A 9 -13.80 -6.89 6.31
C LEU A 9 -12.45 -6.99 5.59
N ASN A 10 -12.14 -8.16 5.05
CA ASN A 10 -10.96 -8.38 4.20
C ASN A 10 -11.42 -8.51 2.75
N CYS A 11 -11.20 -7.47 1.95
CA CYS A 11 -11.69 -7.42 0.58
C CYS A 11 -10.92 -8.32 -0.42
N ASP A 12 -9.89 -9.05 0.02
CA ASP A 12 -9.36 -10.20 -0.74
C ASP A 12 -10.36 -11.36 -0.73
N ASP A 13 -11.27 -11.39 0.28
CA ASP A 13 -12.43 -12.30 0.31
C ASP A 13 -13.60 -11.66 -0.46
N ILE A 14 -14.13 -12.42 -1.43
CA ILE A 14 -15.23 -11.96 -2.27
C ILE A 14 -16.50 -11.71 -1.45
N ASP A 15 -16.76 -12.52 -0.43
CA ASP A 15 -17.96 -12.38 0.40
C ASP A 15 -17.91 -11.08 1.20
N ASP A 16 -16.77 -10.74 1.77
CA ASP A 16 -16.55 -9.47 2.49
C ASP A 16 -16.63 -8.27 1.54
N ALA A 17 -15.99 -8.35 0.36
CA ALA A 17 -16.05 -7.32 -0.65
C ALA A 17 -17.49 -7.04 -1.10
N MET A 18 -18.31 -8.07 -1.30
CA MET A 18 -19.72 -7.96 -1.70
C MET A 18 -20.60 -7.29 -0.66
N LEU A 19 -20.21 -7.28 0.62
CA LEU A 19 -20.96 -6.59 1.69
C LEU A 19 -20.97 -5.06 1.50
N ILE A 20 -19.96 -4.51 0.81
CA ILE A 20 -19.81 -3.06 0.63
C ILE A 20 -19.82 -2.62 -0.84
N GLU A 21 -19.58 -3.55 -1.78
CA GLU A 21 -19.54 -3.24 -3.21
C GLU A 21 -20.93 -2.82 -3.72
N ASN A 22 -21.00 -1.68 -4.42
CA ASN A 22 -22.18 -1.13 -5.05
C ASN A 22 -23.41 -0.96 -4.13
N LYS A 23 -23.19 -0.91 -2.80
CA LYS A 23 -24.28 -0.72 -1.83
C LYS A 23 -24.84 0.70 -1.84
N THR A 24 -26.11 0.78 -1.50
CA THR A 24 -26.79 2.06 -1.24
C THR A 24 -26.37 2.63 0.12
N SER A 25 -26.57 3.93 0.33
CA SER A 25 -26.28 4.56 1.63
C SER A 25 -27.08 3.94 2.77
N THR A 26 -28.30 3.47 2.51
CA THR A 26 -29.16 2.81 3.51
C THR A 26 -28.58 1.45 3.93
N GLU A 27 -28.13 0.64 2.96
CA GLU A 27 -27.50 -0.67 3.24
C GLU A 27 -26.19 -0.48 4.02
N LEU A 28 -25.34 0.47 3.60
CA LEU A 28 -24.09 0.79 4.28
C LEU A 28 -24.37 1.27 5.73
N LYS A 29 -25.36 2.13 5.91
CA LYS A 29 -25.78 2.56 7.25
C LYS A 29 -26.18 1.38 8.12
N THR A 30 -27.01 0.49 7.61
CA THR A 30 -27.47 -0.71 8.34
C THR A 30 -26.32 -1.62 8.73
N LEU A 31 -25.35 -1.82 7.81
CA LEU A 31 -24.18 -2.65 8.07
C LEU A 31 -23.27 -2.04 9.14
N ILE A 32 -22.97 -0.74 9.04
CA ILE A 32 -21.91 -0.08 9.80
C ILE A 32 -22.38 0.40 11.17
N SER A 33 -23.62 0.93 11.27
CA SER A 33 -24.09 1.64 12.47
C SER A 33 -24.22 0.79 13.74
N SER A 34 -24.13 -0.52 13.64
CA SER A 34 -24.15 -1.45 14.79
C SER A 34 -22.78 -1.70 15.40
N TYR A 35 -21.73 -1.09 14.87
CA TYR A 35 -20.34 -1.26 15.29
C TYR A 35 -19.72 0.07 15.72
N ASP A 36 -18.80 0.00 16.69
CA ASP A 36 -17.99 1.17 17.11
C ASP A 36 -16.82 1.42 16.17
N LEU A 37 -16.31 0.33 15.57
CA LEU A 37 -15.17 0.35 14.64
C LEU A 37 -15.44 -0.59 13.48
N VAL A 38 -15.18 -0.13 12.26
CA VAL A 38 -15.17 -0.94 11.04
C VAL A 38 -13.82 -0.81 10.37
N CYS A 39 -13.16 -1.94 10.14
CA CYS A 39 -11.90 -2.02 9.40
C CYS A 39 -12.17 -2.68 8.05
N ILE A 40 -11.77 -2.00 6.97
CA ILE A 40 -11.88 -2.49 5.59
C ILE A 40 -10.46 -2.63 5.07
N ASP A 41 -10.00 -3.87 4.95
CA ASP A 41 -8.67 -4.20 4.48
C ASP A 41 -8.68 -4.52 2.98
N GLU A 42 -7.58 -4.20 2.27
CA GLU A 42 -7.42 -4.40 0.81
C GLU A 42 -8.57 -3.77 0.00
N ALA A 43 -9.01 -2.58 0.41
CA ALA A 43 -10.19 -1.91 -0.13
C ALA A 43 -10.14 -1.66 -1.65
N GLN A 44 -8.95 -1.58 -2.26
CA GLN A 44 -8.78 -1.44 -3.72
C GLN A 44 -9.34 -2.63 -4.52
N ARG A 45 -9.65 -3.76 -3.87
CA ARG A 45 -10.32 -4.89 -4.51
C ARG A 45 -11.80 -4.63 -4.80
N VAL A 46 -12.41 -3.68 -4.09
CA VAL A 46 -13.83 -3.32 -4.24
C VAL A 46 -14.00 -2.35 -5.39
N ARG A 47 -14.88 -2.66 -6.33
CA ARG A 47 -15.19 -1.76 -7.46
C ARG A 47 -15.81 -0.46 -6.95
N ASN A 48 -15.38 0.67 -7.52
CA ASN A 48 -15.88 1.99 -7.17
C ASN A 48 -15.77 2.29 -5.65
N ILE A 49 -14.72 1.80 -5.02
CA ILE A 49 -14.53 1.98 -3.56
C ILE A 49 -14.59 3.44 -3.14
N GLY A 50 -14.04 4.37 -3.93
CA GLY A 50 -14.11 5.79 -3.66
C GLY A 50 -15.54 6.31 -3.48
N MET A 51 -16.47 5.88 -4.33
CA MET A 51 -17.89 6.21 -4.19
C MET A 51 -18.52 5.61 -2.92
N THR A 52 -18.12 4.39 -2.56
CA THR A 52 -18.56 3.73 -1.33
C THR A 52 -18.07 4.49 -0.10
N LEU A 53 -16.78 4.86 -0.06
CA LEU A 53 -16.20 5.65 1.03
C LEU A 53 -16.82 7.04 1.14
N LYS A 54 -17.11 7.70 0.01
CA LYS A 54 -17.85 8.96 -0.01
C LYS A 54 -19.22 8.82 0.64
N LYS A 55 -19.99 7.78 0.27
CA LYS A 55 -21.30 7.50 0.88
C LYS A 55 -21.17 7.28 2.39
N ILE A 56 -20.18 6.49 2.84
CA ILE A 56 -19.94 6.24 4.26
C ILE A 56 -19.62 7.55 5.00
N GLY A 57 -18.74 8.39 4.45
CA GLY A 57 -18.41 9.69 5.05
C GLY A 57 -19.61 10.64 5.13
N ASP A 58 -20.50 10.60 4.14
CA ASP A 58 -21.72 11.44 4.11
C ASP A 58 -22.76 11.01 5.14
N LEU A 59 -22.74 9.76 5.60
CA LEU A 59 -23.67 9.25 6.62
C LEU A 59 -23.43 9.88 8.01
N LYS A 60 -22.24 10.43 8.27
CA LYS A 60 -21.84 11.05 9.55
C LYS A 60 -22.19 10.17 10.76
N LEU A 61 -21.81 8.91 10.68
CA LEU A 61 -22.01 7.93 11.76
C LEU A 61 -21.01 8.17 12.89
N ASP A 62 -21.38 7.77 14.11
CA ASP A 62 -20.44 7.75 15.25
C ASP A 62 -19.41 6.60 15.15
N THR A 63 -19.62 5.70 14.21
CA THR A 63 -18.71 4.58 13.92
C THR A 63 -17.40 5.09 13.30
N GLN A 64 -16.27 4.71 13.88
CA GLN A 64 -14.97 4.92 13.26
C GLN A 64 -14.75 3.92 12.13
N VAL A 65 -14.38 4.41 10.95
CA VAL A 65 -14.06 3.55 9.80
C VAL A 65 -12.58 3.72 9.46
N ILE A 66 -11.85 2.60 9.42
CA ILE A 66 -10.44 2.52 9.01
C ILE A 66 -10.40 1.72 7.72
N VAL A 67 -9.73 2.27 6.72
CA VAL A 67 -9.61 1.64 5.40
C VAL A 67 -8.14 1.50 5.06
N THR A 68 -7.72 0.33 4.62
CA THR A 68 -6.36 0.11 4.12
C THR A 68 -6.38 -0.24 2.63
N GLY A 69 -5.26 0.00 1.98
CA GLY A 69 -5.07 -0.39 0.59
C GLY A 69 -3.60 -0.28 0.19
N SER A 70 -3.15 -1.16 -0.70
CA SER A 70 -1.75 -1.24 -1.14
C SER A 70 -1.35 -0.17 -2.16
N SER A 71 -2.28 0.50 -2.80
CA SER A 71 -1.98 1.56 -3.77
C SER A 71 -2.78 2.82 -3.48
N SER A 72 -2.06 3.90 -3.18
CA SER A 72 -2.62 5.25 -3.13
C SER A 72 -3.20 5.69 -4.49
N PHE A 73 -2.76 5.07 -5.60
CA PHE A 73 -3.20 5.39 -6.95
C PHE A 73 -4.65 4.97 -7.23
N ASP A 74 -5.08 3.80 -6.77
CA ASP A 74 -6.44 3.33 -7.03
C ASP A 74 -7.46 4.01 -6.11
N LEU A 75 -7.11 4.21 -4.84
CA LEU A 75 -7.96 4.94 -3.90
C LEU A 75 -8.10 6.43 -4.25
N SER A 76 -7.03 7.08 -4.73
CA SER A 76 -7.04 8.50 -5.10
C SER A 76 -7.63 8.76 -6.49
N ASN A 77 -7.47 7.85 -7.46
CA ASN A 77 -8.01 8.00 -8.81
C ASN A 77 -9.51 7.74 -8.88
N ASP A 78 -10.05 6.86 -8.04
CA ASP A 78 -11.49 6.64 -7.90
C ASP A 78 -12.18 7.73 -7.05
N ILE A 79 -11.41 8.49 -6.26
CA ILE A 79 -11.90 9.67 -5.51
C ILE A 79 -11.60 10.94 -6.33
N ASN A 80 -12.01 10.99 -7.60
CA ASN A 80 -11.89 12.17 -8.48
C ASN A 80 -12.65 13.43 -8.03
N GLU A 81 -13.37 13.36 -6.92
CA GLU A 81 -13.80 14.54 -6.17
C GLU A 81 -13.15 14.49 -4.78
N PRO A 82 -12.46 15.55 -4.36
CA PRO A 82 -11.83 15.57 -3.04
C PRO A 82 -12.90 15.31 -1.98
N ALA A 83 -12.76 14.20 -1.28
CA ALA A 83 -13.50 13.93 -0.04
C ALA A 83 -12.99 14.87 1.08
N THR A 84 -12.74 16.12 0.70
CA THR A 84 -12.16 17.17 1.53
C THR A 84 -12.99 17.33 2.80
N GLY A 85 -12.36 17.11 3.94
CA GLY A 85 -12.97 17.23 5.27
C GLY A 85 -13.70 15.97 5.79
N ARG A 86 -13.64 14.83 5.09
CA ARG A 86 -14.32 13.58 5.47
C ARG A 86 -13.39 12.39 5.68
N LEU A 87 -12.19 12.44 5.11
CA LEU A 87 -11.18 11.41 5.20
C LEU A 87 -9.88 12.02 5.71
N LEU A 88 -9.21 11.29 6.60
CA LEU A 88 -7.83 11.54 6.99
C LEU A 88 -7.00 10.44 6.32
N GLU A 89 -6.09 10.85 5.47
CA GLU A 89 -5.18 9.93 4.78
C GLU A 89 -3.86 9.85 5.55
N TYR A 90 -3.41 8.63 5.78
CA TYR A 90 -2.14 8.33 6.41
C TYR A 90 -1.34 7.41 5.50
N GLN A 91 -0.13 7.83 5.16
CA GLN A 91 0.79 6.99 4.42
C GLN A 91 1.67 6.20 5.39
N PHE A 92 1.64 4.87 5.27
CA PHE A 92 2.52 4.00 6.03
C PHE A 92 3.83 3.81 5.30
N PHE A 93 4.92 4.22 5.95
CA PHE A 93 6.28 4.01 5.49
C PHE A 93 6.92 2.81 6.21
N PRO A 94 8.01 2.24 5.68
CA PRO A 94 8.87 1.36 6.45
C PRO A 94 9.30 2.01 7.77
N LEU A 95 9.76 1.20 8.74
CA LEU A 95 10.18 1.70 10.04
C LEU A 95 11.30 2.75 9.90
N SER A 96 11.21 3.82 10.67
CA SER A 96 12.26 4.83 10.76
C SER A 96 13.36 4.40 11.74
N MET A 97 14.55 4.97 11.57
CA MET A 97 15.63 4.77 12.53
C MET A 97 15.29 5.27 13.94
N SER A 98 14.43 6.30 14.05
CA SER A 98 13.98 6.82 15.35
C SER A 98 13.05 5.83 16.08
N GLU A 99 12.13 5.19 15.38
CA GLU A 99 11.26 4.15 15.95
C GLU A 99 12.08 2.96 16.45
N LEU A 100 13.08 2.55 15.68
CA LEU A 100 13.99 1.46 16.08
C LEU A 100 14.86 1.86 17.27
N ALA A 101 15.32 3.11 17.34
CA ALA A 101 16.12 3.62 18.45
C ALA A 101 15.35 3.69 19.76
N ALA A 102 14.04 3.87 19.72
CA ALA A 102 13.20 3.88 20.92
C ALA A 102 13.19 2.53 21.66
N ASN A 103 13.48 1.42 20.95
CA ASN A 103 13.41 0.05 21.48
C ASN A 103 14.79 -0.63 21.57
N SER A 104 15.90 0.08 21.33
CA SER A 104 17.25 -0.51 21.33
C SER A 104 18.33 0.52 21.67
N SER A 105 19.53 0.04 22.05
CA SER A 105 20.64 0.92 22.40
C SER A 105 21.31 1.53 21.16
N ALA A 106 21.93 2.71 21.30
CA ALA A 106 22.71 3.34 20.24
C ALA A 106 23.82 2.42 19.69
N ARG A 107 24.45 1.63 20.56
CA ARG A 107 25.48 0.65 20.18
C ARG A 107 24.91 -0.44 19.26
N GLU A 108 23.72 -0.91 19.56
CA GLU A 108 23.04 -1.92 18.75
C GLU A 108 22.61 -1.35 17.40
N GLN A 109 22.09 -0.13 17.39
CA GLN A 109 21.75 0.59 16.16
C GLN A 109 22.97 0.70 15.22
N GLN A 110 24.12 1.07 15.78
CA GLN A 110 25.36 1.18 15.02
C GLN A 110 25.83 -0.18 14.48
N ARG A 111 25.73 -1.25 15.29
CA ARG A 111 26.08 -2.61 14.87
C ARG A 111 25.21 -3.10 13.70
N LEU A 112 23.93 -2.77 13.70
CA LEU A 112 22.97 -3.23 12.70
C LEU A 112 22.90 -2.32 11.46
N LEU A 113 23.56 -1.16 11.48
CA LEU A 113 23.46 -0.16 10.41
C LEU A 113 23.79 -0.72 9.04
N GLY A 114 24.91 -1.47 8.92
CA GLY A 114 25.33 -2.07 7.66
C GLY A 114 24.28 -3.05 7.10
N ASN A 115 23.65 -3.84 7.97
CA ASN A 115 22.59 -4.76 7.59
C ASN A 115 21.35 -4.00 7.10
N ARG A 116 20.95 -2.95 7.83
CA ARG A 116 19.80 -2.11 7.48
C ARG A 116 19.98 -1.34 6.19
N LEU A 117 21.19 -0.89 5.90
CA LEU A 117 21.50 -0.24 4.60
C LEU A 117 21.34 -1.19 3.42
N VAL A 118 21.60 -2.50 3.62
CA VAL A 118 21.46 -3.51 2.58
C VAL A 118 20.02 -4.01 2.44
N TYR A 119 19.35 -4.31 3.56
CA TYR A 119 18.05 -4.98 3.56
C TYR A 119 16.87 -4.04 3.81
N GLY A 120 17.13 -2.78 4.17
CA GLY A 120 16.08 -1.81 4.45
C GLY A 120 15.42 -1.98 5.81
N LEU A 121 14.29 -1.30 5.98
CA LEU A 121 13.59 -1.17 7.25
C LEU A 121 12.12 -1.63 7.17
N TYR A 122 11.83 -2.54 6.23
CA TYR A 122 10.50 -3.16 6.20
C TYR A 122 10.26 -3.94 7.51
N PRO A 123 9.07 -3.85 8.15
CA PRO A 123 8.84 -4.40 9.48
C PRO A 123 9.25 -5.87 9.61
N GLU A 124 8.84 -6.72 8.68
CA GLU A 124 9.17 -8.15 8.70
C GLU A 124 10.68 -8.42 8.55
N VAL A 125 11.37 -7.61 7.73
CA VAL A 125 12.84 -7.69 7.57
C VAL A 125 13.57 -7.33 8.86
N VAL A 126 13.05 -6.35 9.59
CA VAL A 126 13.64 -5.90 10.85
C VAL A 126 13.40 -6.91 11.98
N THR A 127 12.22 -7.52 12.03
CA THR A 127 11.84 -8.49 13.07
C THR A 127 12.45 -9.87 12.85
N LEU A 128 12.73 -10.25 11.59
CA LEU A 128 13.32 -11.54 11.20
C LEU A 128 14.60 -11.35 10.36
N PRO A 129 15.69 -10.82 10.95
CA PRO A 129 16.90 -10.48 10.19
C PRO A 129 17.59 -11.68 9.52
N SER A 130 17.44 -12.90 10.08
CA SER A 130 17.96 -14.14 9.48
C SER A 130 17.33 -14.46 8.13
N ASP A 131 16.09 -14.06 7.91
CA ASP A 131 15.32 -14.34 6.71
C ASP A 131 15.19 -13.11 5.78
N ALA A 132 15.89 -12.01 6.08
CA ALA A 132 15.75 -10.72 5.40
C ALA A 132 15.78 -10.85 3.86
N LYS A 133 16.74 -11.60 3.32
CA LYS A 133 16.87 -11.82 1.87
C LYS A 133 15.66 -12.55 1.30
N ARG A 134 15.18 -13.58 1.98
CA ARG A 134 14.01 -14.36 1.56
C ARG A 134 12.76 -13.51 1.61
N THR A 135 12.55 -12.77 2.71
CA THR A 135 11.44 -11.83 2.87
C THR A 135 11.40 -10.81 1.75
N LEU A 136 12.53 -10.14 1.45
CA LEU A 136 12.60 -9.17 0.36
C LEU A 136 12.33 -9.79 -1.00
N THR A 137 12.85 -11.00 -1.27
CA THR A 137 12.56 -11.70 -2.52
C THR A 137 11.08 -11.99 -2.66
N THR A 138 10.42 -12.42 -1.58
CA THR A 138 8.98 -12.68 -1.55
C THR A 138 8.19 -11.39 -1.76
N LEU A 139 8.57 -10.29 -1.11
CA LEU A 139 7.95 -8.97 -1.28
C LEU A 139 8.04 -8.49 -2.74
N VAL A 140 9.23 -8.57 -3.34
CA VAL A 140 9.44 -8.17 -4.75
C VAL A 140 8.55 -9.00 -5.68
N ASN A 141 8.50 -10.32 -5.49
CA ASN A 141 7.75 -11.21 -6.38
C ASN A 141 6.24 -11.07 -6.20
N ASN A 142 5.77 -10.92 -4.96
CA ASN A 142 4.33 -10.91 -4.67
C ASN A 142 3.70 -9.53 -4.82
N TYR A 143 4.41 -8.47 -4.42
CA TYR A 143 3.86 -7.12 -4.45
C TYR A 143 4.35 -6.33 -5.65
N LEU A 144 5.68 -6.14 -5.79
CA LEU A 144 6.19 -5.28 -6.83
C LEU A 144 5.82 -5.76 -8.23
N TYR A 145 6.03 -7.05 -8.52
CA TYR A 145 5.72 -7.56 -9.86
C TYR A 145 4.23 -7.82 -10.06
N LYS A 146 3.53 -8.34 -9.07
CA LYS A 146 2.10 -8.69 -9.19
C LYS A 146 1.23 -7.45 -9.29
N ASP A 147 1.46 -6.44 -8.44
CA ASP A 147 0.66 -5.22 -8.44
C ASP A 147 0.96 -4.36 -9.67
N ILE A 148 2.23 -4.19 -10.03
CA ILE A 148 2.60 -3.41 -11.23
C ILE A 148 2.14 -4.14 -12.50
N LEU A 149 2.24 -5.47 -12.58
CA LEU A 149 1.78 -6.23 -13.74
C LEU A 149 0.26 -6.27 -13.89
N SER A 150 -0.49 -6.08 -12.80
CA SER A 150 -1.95 -5.93 -12.86
C SER A 150 -2.38 -4.58 -13.42
N TYR A 151 -1.48 -3.60 -13.44
CA TYR A 151 -1.72 -2.30 -14.03
C TYR A 151 -1.87 -2.42 -15.56
N LYS A 152 -3.00 -1.97 -16.09
CA LYS A 152 -3.46 -2.19 -17.48
C LYS A 152 -2.53 -1.73 -18.60
N GLY A 153 -1.43 -1.05 -18.31
CA GLY A 153 -0.47 -0.50 -19.28
C GLY A 153 0.76 -1.38 -19.56
N ILE A 154 1.13 -2.27 -18.64
CA ILE A 154 2.42 -2.98 -18.74
C ILE A 154 2.26 -4.31 -19.47
N LYS A 155 2.72 -4.32 -20.74
CA LYS A 155 2.64 -5.50 -21.63
C LYS A 155 3.87 -6.41 -21.59
N LYS A 156 4.97 -5.99 -20.94
CA LYS A 156 6.26 -6.69 -20.99
C LYS A 156 6.87 -6.88 -19.57
N PRO A 157 6.56 -7.97 -18.87
CA PRO A 157 7.12 -8.25 -17.52
C PRO A 157 8.65 -8.20 -17.45
N GLU A 158 9.32 -8.67 -18.49
CA GLU A 158 10.78 -8.69 -18.57
C GLU A 158 11.40 -7.28 -18.58
N LEU A 159 10.71 -6.32 -19.20
CA LEU A 159 11.14 -4.93 -19.23
C LEU A 159 11.08 -4.32 -17.83
N LEU A 160 10.02 -4.62 -17.08
CA LEU A 160 9.87 -4.18 -15.70
C LEU A 160 11.02 -4.69 -14.81
N GLN A 161 11.39 -5.98 -14.93
CA GLN A 161 12.52 -6.51 -14.17
C GLN A 161 13.83 -5.82 -14.50
N LYS A 162 14.07 -5.55 -15.79
CA LYS A 162 15.26 -4.80 -16.22
C LYS A 162 15.24 -3.37 -15.70
N LEU A 163 14.09 -2.70 -15.73
CA LEU A 163 13.90 -1.34 -15.21
C LEU A 163 14.19 -1.28 -13.70
N VAL A 164 13.60 -2.15 -12.91
CA VAL A 164 13.85 -2.21 -11.46
C VAL A 164 15.33 -2.43 -11.16
N ARG A 165 16.00 -3.31 -11.91
CA ARG A 165 17.44 -3.54 -11.76
C ARG A 165 18.26 -2.31 -12.15
N ALA A 166 17.90 -1.62 -13.24
CA ALA A 166 18.58 -0.42 -13.67
C ALA A 166 18.45 0.72 -12.64
N LEU A 167 17.25 0.90 -12.08
CA LEU A 167 16.99 1.88 -11.01
C LEU A 167 17.77 1.53 -9.73
N ALA A 168 17.83 0.27 -9.35
CA ALA A 168 18.59 -0.17 -8.18
C ALA A 168 20.10 0.13 -8.31
N LEU A 169 20.64 0.04 -9.52
CA LEU A 169 22.05 0.38 -9.80
C LEU A 169 22.33 1.90 -9.82
N GLN A 170 21.29 2.72 -9.91
CA GLN A 170 21.38 4.19 -9.92
C GLN A 170 21.00 4.83 -8.58
N LEU A 171 20.86 4.04 -7.51
CA LEU A 171 20.54 4.54 -6.17
C LEU A 171 21.54 5.62 -5.74
N GLY A 172 20.99 6.80 -5.34
CA GLY A 172 21.79 7.96 -4.95
C GLY A 172 22.27 8.84 -6.12
N SER A 173 21.86 8.56 -7.36
CA SER A 173 22.14 9.34 -8.56
C SER A 173 20.86 9.92 -9.16
N GLU A 174 20.99 10.93 -9.99
CA GLU A 174 19.86 11.42 -10.80
C GLU A 174 19.45 10.36 -11.82
N VAL A 175 18.14 10.22 -12.01
CA VAL A 175 17.55 9.27 -12.96
C VAL A 175 17.15 10.01 -14.24
N SER A 176 17.70 9.57 -15.37
CA SER A 176 17.33 10.09 -16.70
C SER A 176 16.51 9.04 -17.46
N TYR A 177 15.29 9.40 -17.85
CA TYR A 177 14.44 8.52 -18.67
C TYR A 177 15.06 8.20 -20.03
N ASN A 178 15.84 9.14 -20.61
CA ASN A 178 16.58 8.89 -21.85
C ASN A 178 17.67 7.82 -21.67
N GLU A 179 18.43 7.89 -20.57
CA GLU A 179 19.47 6.90 -20.27
C GLU A 179 18.87 5.54 -19.98
N LEU A 180 17.79 5.50 -19.20
CA LEU A 180 17.04 4.27 -18.93
C LEU A 180 16.46 3.69 -20.23
N GLY A 181 15.87 4.50 -21.10
CA GLY A 181 15.36 4.05 -22.39
C GLY A 181 16.45 3.40 -23.25
N ASN A 182 17.62 4.06 -23.37
CA ASN A 182 18.77 3.52 -24.08
C ASN A 182 19.26 2.18 -23.47
N LEU A 183 19.36 2.11 -22.13
CA LEU A 183 19.79 0.92 -21.41
C LEU A 183 18.81 -0.25 -21.61
N LEU A 184 17.52 0.04 -21.65
CA LEU A 184 16.45 -0.95 -21.77
C LEU A 184 16.11 -1.30 -23.22
N GLY A 185 16.61 -0.52 -24.20
CA GLY A 185 16.30 -0.69 -25.62
C GLY A 185 14.87 -0.28 -25.98
N VAL A 186 14.35 0.74 -25.29
CA VAL A 186 13.01 1.32 -25.50
C VAL A 186 13.09 2.84 -25.58
N ASP A 187 12.06 3.48 -26.11
CA ASP A 187 11.96 4.93 -26.13
C ASP A 187 11.69 5.53 -24.73
N LYS A 188 12.00 6.81 -24.59
CA LYS A 188 11.81 7.55 -23.34
C LYS A 188 10.36 7.49 -22.84
N GLU A 189 9.40 7.62 -23.76
CA GLU A 189 7.97 7.64 -23.45
C GLU A 189 7.51 6.31 -22.83
N THR A 190 8.10 5.19 -23.28
CA THR A 190 7.83 3.86 -22.68
C THR A 190 8.36 3.72 -21.24
N VAL A 191 9.40 4.48 -20.88
CA VAL A 191 9.95 4.49 -19.50
C VAL A 191 9.16 5.41 -18.60
N GLU A 192 8.58 6.49 -19.15
CA GLU A 192 7.85 7.52 -18.42
C GLU A 192 6.40 7.11 -18.09
N THR A 193 5.82 6.16 -18.86
CA THR A 193 4.45 5.65 -18.68
C THR A 193 4.39 4.61 -17.58
#